data_bb06293c0685b0fb8163f352db31f71c
#
_entry.id   bb06293c0685b0fb8163f352db31f71c
#
_cell.length_a   1.000
_cell.length_b   1.000
_cell.length_c   1.000
_cell.angle_alpha   90.00
_cell.angle_beta   90.00
_cell.angle_gamma   90.00
#
_symmetry.space_group_name_H-M   'P 1'
#
loop_
_entity.id
_entity.type
_entity.pdbx_description
1 polymer ?
#
loop_
_entity_poly.entity_id
_entity_poly.type
_entity_poly.pdbx_seq_one_letter_code
_entity_poly.pdbx_strand_id
1 'polypeptide(L)'
;KQSPAWLLVLTGAGLGFLAGMTGIGGGIFLAPVMILMRLATPKQTAATCAAFVVVNSAAGLAGRAAIGMTMPWELLIPLGITVVVGGQLGALVGSRRLEPATVQTIFGGIILFVSARLLVASYAAL
;
A
#
# COMPACT_ATOMS: atom_id res chain seq x y z
N LYS A 1 1.12 -4.84 -27.62
CA LYS A 1 -0.37 -4.82 -27.61
C LYS A 1 -0.77 -3.83 -26.54
N GLN A 2 -1.22 -2.65 -26.95
CA GLN A 2 -1.77 -1.66 -26.01
C GLN A 2 -3.11 -2.21 -25.53
N SER A 3 -3.18 -2.53 -24.26
CA SER A 3 -4.47 -2.86 -23.63
C SER A 3 -5.38 -1.64 -23.75
N PRO A 4 -6.64 -1.76 -24.17
CA PRO A 4 -7.52 -0.62 -24.32
C PRO A 4 -7.68 0.09 -22.97
N ALA A 5 -7.61 1.42 -22.98
CA ALA A 5 -7.59 2.26 -21.79
C ALA A 5 -8.76 1.98 -20.82
N TRP A 6 -9.93 1.60 -21.36
CA TRP A 6 -11.11 1.29 -20.55
C TRP A 6 -10.93 0.04 -19.68
N LEU A 7 -10.17 -0.98 -20.15
CA LEU A 7 -9.84 -2.16 -19.33
C LEU A 7 -8.92 -1.79 -18.15
N LEU A 8 -7.98 -0.88 -18.37
CA LEU A 8 -7.10 -0.39 -17.30
C LEU A 8 -7.88 0.41 -16.25
N VAL A 9 -8.85 1.20 -16.70
CA VAL A 9 -9.74 1.95 -15.80
C VAL A 9 -10.64 1.01 -15.00
N LEU A 10 -11.26 0.00 -15.64
CA LEU A 10 -12.11 -0.97 -14.96
C LEU A 10 -11.33 -1.82 -13.94
N THR A 11 -10.14 -2.30 -14.31
CA THR A 11 -9.30 -3.06 -13.37
C THR A 11 -8.82 -2.18 -12.22
N GLY A 12 -8.43 -0.94 -12.49
CA GLY A 12 -8.05 0.03 -11.46
C GLY A 12 -9.20 0.37 -10.51
N ALA A 13 -10.40 0.61 -11.05
CA ALA A 13 -11.60 0.89 -10.26
C ALA A 13 -12.02 -0.32 -9.39
N GLY A 14 -12.00 -1.53 -9.97
CA GLY A 14 -12.30 -2.76 -9.22
C GLY A 14 -11.31 -3.02 -8.09
N LEU A 15 -10.01 -2.88 -8.36
CA LEU A 15 -8.96 -3.00 -7.35
C LEU A 15 -9.06 -1.90 -6.29
N GLY A 16 -9.38 -0.66 -6.70
CA GLY A 16 -9.58 0.45 -5.77
C GLY A 16 -10.77 0.25 -4.85
N PHE A 17 -11.87 -0.28 -5.38
CA PHE A 17 -13.06 -0.62 -4.60
C PHE A 17 -12.78 -1.72 -3.56
N LEU A 18 -12.18 -2.84 -3.97
CA LEU A 18 -11.79 -3.92 -3.06
C LEU A 18 -10.79 -3.45 -2.00
N ALA A 19 -9.84 -2.62 -2.40
CA ALA A 19 -8.86 -2.05 -1.50
C ALA A 19 -9.47 -1.07 -0.50
N GLY A 20 -10.46 -0.28 -0.94
CA GLY A 20 -11.23 0.61 -0.08
C GLY A 20 -12.02 -0.16 0.98
N MET A 21 -12.67 -1.28 0.59
CA MET A 21 -13.40 -2.14 1.52
C MET A 21 -12.49 -2.81 2.57
N THR A 22 -11.28 -3.20 2.18
CA THR A 22 -10.33 -3.85 3.09
C THR A 22 -9.49 -2.87 3.91
N GLY A 23 -9.49 -1.59 3.56
CA GLY A 23 -8.70 -0.55 4.23
C GLY A 23 -7.18 -0.69 4.03
N ILE A 24 -6.72 -1.58 3.14
CA ILE A 24 -5.29 -1.92 2.96
C ILE A 24 -4.57 -0.96 1.99
N GLY A 25 -5.30 0.02 1.42
CA GLY A 25 -4.71 1.02 0.52
C GLY A 25 -4.44 0.56 -0.92
N GLY A 26 -4.72 -0.70 -1.27
CA GLY A 26 -4.78 -1.24 -2.64
C GLY A 26 -3.46 -1.46 -3.37
N GLY A 27 -2.38 -0.85 -2.95
CA GLY A 27 -1.07 -1.01 -3.60
C GLY A 27 -0.54 -2.45 -3.55
N ILE A 28 -0.92 -3.20 -2.52
CA ILE A 28 -0.54 -4.61 -2.34
C ILE A 28 -1.11 -5.50 -3.45
N PHE A 29 -2.31 -5.20 -3.93
CA PHE A 29 -2.93 -5.97 -5.01
C PHE A 29 -2.45 -5.51 -6.40
N LEU A 30 -2.15 -4.22 -6.54
CA LEU A 30 -1.73 -3.65 -7.82
C LEU A 30 -0.32 -4.10 -8.22
N ALA A 31 0.60 -4.20 -7.26
CA ALA A 31 1.99 -4.57 -7.53
C ALA A 31 2.15 -5.95 -8.17
N PRO A 32 1.57 -7.06 -7.64
CA PRO A 32 1.63 -8.37 -8.26
C PRO A 32 1.02 -8.39 -9.67
N VAL A 33 -0.11 -7.71 -9.86
CA VAL A 33 -0.79 -7.65 -11.16
C VAL A 33 0.11 -6.99 -12.20
N MET A 34 0.72 -5.85 -11.87
CA MET A 34 1.60 -5.14 -12.80
C MET A 34 2.88 -5.93 -13.14
N ILE A 35 3.44 -6.64 -12.16
CA ILE A 35 4.65 -7.45 -12.35
C ILE A 35 4.34 -8.71 -13.15
N LEU A 36 3.28 -9.45 -12.81
CA LEU A 36 2.87 -10.68 -13.50
C LEU A 36 2.47 -10.42 -14.95
N MET A 37 1.76 -9.33 -15.20
CA MET A 37 1.37 -8.92 -16.55
C MET A 37 2.50 -8.24 -17.32
N ARG A 38 3.69 -8.05 -16.73
CA ARG A 38 4.84 -7.36 -17.32
C ARG A 38 4.49 -5.98 -17.90
N LEU A 39 3.57 -5.26 -17.25
CA LEU A 39 3.08 -3.97 -17.72
C LEU A 39 4.06 -2.83 -17.43
N ALA A 40 4.90 -3.00 -16.41
CA ALA A 40 5.83 -1.97 -15.97
C ALA A 40 7.09 -2.57 -15.33
N THR A 41 8.15 -1.79 -15.31
CA THR A 41 9.37 -2.14 -14.56
C THR A 41 9.11 -2.06 -13.05
N PRO A 42 9.87 -2.75 -12.20
CA PRO A 42 9.69 -2.70 -10.74
C PRO A 42 9.67 -1.26 -10.18
N LYS A 43 10.48 -0.37 -10.74
CA LYS A 43 10.53 1.04 -10.34
C LYS A 43 9.24 1.80 -10.72
N GLN A 44 8.74 1.56 -11.92
CA GLN A 44 7.47 2.14 -12.38
C GLN A 44 6.29 1.60 -11.59
N THR A 45 6.29 0.29 -11.30
CA THR A 45 5.28 -0.36 -10.46
C THR A 45 5.24 0.28 -9.07
N ALA A 46 6.39 0.48 -8.42
CA ALA A 46 6.47 1.11 -7.11
C ALA A 46 5.91 2.55 -7.13
N ALA A 47 6.26 3.35 -8.15
CA ALA A 47 5.74 4.71 -8.31
C ALA A 47 4.22 4.74 -8.53
N THR A 48 3.70 3.83 -9.36
CA THR A 48 2.26 3.72 -9.63
C THR A 48 1.50 3.28 -8.38
N CYS A 49 2.02 2.31 -7.64
CA CYS A 49 1.43 1.87 -6.37
C CYS A 49 1.40 2.99 -5.33
N ALA A 50 2.48 3.79 -5.24
CA ALA A 50 2.52 4.93 -4.33
C ALA A 50 1.45 5.98 -4.69
N ALA A 51 1.33 6.35 -5.96
CA ALA A 51 0.30 7.26 -6.43
C ALA A 51 -1.12 6.72 -6.17
N PHE A 52 -1.34 5.42 -6.41
CA PHE A 52 -2.62 4.76 -6.17
C PHE A 52 -3.00 4.79 -4.68
N VAL A 53 -2.05 4.52 -3.78
CA VAL A 53 -2.27 4.59 -2.33
C VAL A 53 -2.65 6.01 -1.89
N VAL A 54 -1.98 7.04 -2.41
CA VAL A 54 -2.28 8.45 -2.09
C VAL A 54 -3.70 8.80 -2.50
N VAL A 55 -4.10 8.49 -3.73
CA VAL A 55 -5.46 8.77 -4.25
C VAL A 55 -6.52 8.03 -3.42
N ASN A 56 -6.28 6.75 -3.14
CA ASN A 56 -7.21 5.92 -2.37
C ASN A 56 -7.36 6.41 -0.93
N SER A 57 -6.25 6.81 -0.30
CA SER A 57 -6.25 7.38 1.06
C SER A 57 -6.96 8.73 1.11
N ALA A 58 -6.75 9.59 0.11
CA ALA A 58 -7.46 10.87 0.01
C ALA A 58 -8.97 10.66 -0.17
N ALA A 59 -9.38 9.71 -1.00
CA ALA A 59 -10.79 9.35 -1.19
C ALA A 59 -11.41 8.79 0.10
N GLY A 60 -10.69 7.94 0.82
CA GLY A 60 -11.14 7.40 2.12
C GLY A 60 -11.31 8.49 3.18
N LEU A 61 -10.39 9.44 3.26
CA LEU A 61 -10.49 10.60 4.15
C LEU A 61 -11.67 11.50 3.79
N ALA A 62 -11.86 11.77 2.50
CA ALA A 62 -13.00 12.55 2.01
C ALA A 62 -14.33 11.84 2.32
N GLY A 63 -14.40 10.52 2.16
CA GLY A 63 -15.58 9.73 2.52
C GLY A 63 -15.92 9.81 4.02
N ARG A 64 -14.93 9.72 4.90
CA ARG A 64 -15.12 9.89 6.35
C ARG A 64 -15.61 11.29 6.73
N ALA A 65 -15.05 12.31 6.08
CA ALA A 65 -15.49 13.68 6.28
C ALA A 65 -16.94 13.89 5.83
N ALA A 66 -17.34 13.29 4.71
CA ALA A 66 -18.69 13.40 4.17
C ALA A 66 -19.78 12.80 5.08
N ILE A 67 -19.47 11.74 5.83
CA ILE A 67 -20.39 11.11 6.79
C ILE A 67 -20.33 11.73 8.20
N GLY A 68 -19.63 12.86 8.35
CA GLY A 68 -19.58 13.62 9.62
C GLY A 68 -18.81 12.92 10.75
N MET A 69 -17.98 11.93 10.46
CA MET A 69 -17.13 11.33 11.47
C MET A 69 -16.08 12.31 11.96
N THR A 70 -16.04 12.53 13.28
CA THR A 70 -14.99 13.35 13.91
C THR A 70 -13.63 12.72 13.69
N MET A 71 -12.71 13.50 13.13
CA MET A 71 -11.33 13.07 12.97
C MET A 71 -10.52 13.42 14.21
N PRO A 72 -9.81 12.45 14.83
CA PRO A 72 -8.92 12.72 15.95
C PRO A 72 -7.64 13.39 15.43
N TRP A 73 -7.69 14.69 15.21
CA TRP A 73 -6.56 15.47 14.68
C TRP A 73 -5.31 15.38 15.54
N GLU A 74 -5.49 15.26 16.85
CA GLU A 74 -4.38 15.09 17.81
C GLU A 74 -3.53 13.84 17.52
N LEU A 75 -4.15 12.79 16.97
CA LEU A 75 -3.46 11.55 16.59
C LEU A 75 -3.02 11.56 15.14
N LEU A 76 -3.81 12.13 14.24
CA LEU A 76 -3.55 12.15 12.79
C LEU A 76 -2.34 12.99 12.40
N ILE A 77 -2.15 14.13 13.07
CA ILE A 77 -1.04 15.04 12.75
C ILE A 77 0.33 14.39 13.06
N PRO A 78 0.61 13.90 14.29
CA PRO A 78 1.89 13.28 14.58
C PRO A 78 2.12 12.00 13.78
N LEU A 79 1.08 11.18 13.55
CA LEU A 79 1.17 10.02 12.68
C LEU A 79 1.50 10.40 11.23
N GLY A 80 0.85 11.43 10.69
CA GLY A 80 1.11 11.93 9.35
C GLY A 80 2.56 12.40 9.18
N ILE A 81 3.07 13.17 10.13
CA ILE A 81 4.46 13.63 10.13
C ILE A 81 5.42 12.43 10.16
N THR A 82 5.18 11.47 11.06
CA THR A 82 6.02 10.27 11.21
C THR A 82 6.04 9.45 9.92
N VAL A 83 4.89 9.26 9.28
CA VAL A 83 4.77 8.52 8.01
C VAL A 83 5.50 9.24 6.88
N VAL A 84 5.37 10.57 6.77
CA VAL A 84 6.06 11.34 5.73
C VAL A 84 7.57 11.29 5.94
N VAL A 85 8.05 11.56 7.14
CA VAL A 85 9.48 11.52 7.46
C VAL A 85 10.05 10.11 7.29
N GLY A 86 9.39 9.09 7.87
CA GLY A 86 9.82 7.70 7.77
C GLY A 86 9.77 7.19 6.33
N GLY A 87 8.75 7.56 5.56
CA GLY A 87 8.60 7.22 4.15
C GLY A 87 9.70 7.84 3.28
N GLN A 88 10.03 9.12 3.50
CA GLN A 88 11.12 9.80 2.78
C GLN A 88 12.48 9.18 3.10
N LEU A 89 12.77 8.95 4.37
CA LEU A 89 14.01 8.29 4.79
C LEU A 89 14.10 6.87 4.25
N GLY A 90 13.02 6.09 4.34
CA GLY A 90 12.93 4.74 3.81
C GLY A 90 13.14 4.70 2.30
N ALA A 91 12.51 5.61 1.55
CA ALA A 91 12.68 5.72 0.11
C ALA A 91 14.11 6.12 -0.28
N LEU A 92 14.73 7.05 0.46
CA LEU A 92 16.09 7.50 0.19
C LEU A 92 17.12 6.38 0.42
N VAL A 93 16.99 5.66 1.53
CA VAL A 93 17.88 4.53 1.86
C VAL A 93 17.61 3.35 0.93
N GLY A 94 16.36 3.01 0.70
CA GLY A 94 15.94 1.90 -0.16
C GLY A 94 16.38 2.08 -1.61
N SER A 95 16.23 3.30 -2.17
CA SER A 95 16.58 3.56 -3.56
C SER A 95 18.07 3.67 -3.84
N ARG A 96 18.87 4.04 -2.84
CA ARG A 96 20.30 4.34 -3.01
C ARG A 96 21.24 3.27 -2.48
N ARG A 97 20.83 2.46 -1.51
CA ARG A 97 21.74 1.56 -0.78
C ARG A 97 21.30 0.09 -0.73
N LEU A 98 20.08 -0.23 -1.12
CA LEU A 98 19.58 -1.59 -1.00
C LEU A 98 19.37 -2.21 -2.38
N GLU A 99 19.94 -3.39 -2.58
CA GLU A 99 19.60 -4.23 -3.73
C GLU A 99 18.16 -4.75 -3.62
N PRO A 100 17.45 -4.91 -4.74
CA PRO A 100 16.07 -5.40 -4.74
C PRO A 100 15.88 -6.71 -3.98
N ALA A 101 16.87 -7.60 -4.02
CA ALA A 101 16.85 -8.87 -3.29
C ALA A 101 16.87 -8.68 -1.76
N THR A 102 17.64 -7.72 -1.26
CA THR A 102 17.72 -7.40 0.18
C THR A 102 16.39 -6.86 0.68
N VAL A 103 15.75 -5.98 -0.08
CA VAL A 103 14.43 -5.44 0.26
C VAL A 103 13.38 -6.55 0.34
N GLN A 104 13.37 -7.47 -0.63
CA GLN A 104 12.45 -8.61 -0.64
C GLN A 104 12.68 -9.54 0.56
N THR A 105 13.92 -9.79 0.94
CA THR A 105 14.27 -10.63 2.10
C THR A 105 13.79 -9.99 3.41
N ILE A 106 14.01 -8.68 3.58
CA ILE A 106 13.54 -7.95 4.76
C ILE A 106 12.00 -7.99 4.84
N PHE A 107 11.30 -7.72 3.73
CA PHE A 107 9.84 -7.78 3.66
C PHE A 107 9.32 -9.18 3.99
N GLY A 108 9.92 -10.22 3.40
CA GLY A 108 9.57 -11.62 3.68
C GLY A 108 9.76 -11.96 5.16
N GLY A 109 10.84 -11.51 5.78
CA GLY A 109 11.11 -11.71 7.20
C GLY A 109 10.07 -11.02 8.10
N ILE A 110 9.70 -9.78 7.79
CA ILE A 110 8.67 -9.04 8.55
C ILE A 110 7.30 -9.74 8.43
N ILE A 111 6.91 -10.15 7.22
CA ILE A 111 5.64 -10.86 7.01
C ILE A 111 5.61 -12.19 7.76
N LEU A 112 6.69 -12.96 7.73
CA LEU A 112 6.82 -14.21 8.48
C LEU A 112 6.71 -13.96 9.98
N PHE A 113 7.38 -12.95 10.51
CA PHE A 113 7.33 -12.60 11.93
C PHE A 113 5.92 -12.21 12.37
N VAL A 114 5.25 -11.33 11.59
CA VAL A 114 3.88 -10.89 11.89
C VAL A 114 2.90 -12.05 11.80
N SER A 115 3.02 -12.90 10.78
CA SER A 115 2.16 -14.08 10.61
C SER A 115 2.32 -15.08 11.75
N ALA A 116 3.57 -15.34 12.18
CA ALA A 116 3.85 -16.20 13.32
C ALA A 116 3.25 -15.62 14.62
N ARG A 117 3.38 -14.32 14.85
CA ARG A 117 2.78 -13.64 16.02
C ARG A 117 1.26 -13.72 16.01
N LEU A 118 0.61 -13.55 14.86
CA LEU A 118 -0.83 -13.68 14.73
C LEU A 118 -1.31 -15.10 14.99
N LEU A 119 -0.60 -16.10 14.47
CA LEU A 119 -0.91 -17.51 14.75
C LEU A 119 -0.82 -17.82 16.23
N VAL A 120 0.26 -17.42 16.90
CA VAL A 120 0.43 -17.64 18.34
C VAL A 120 -0.66 -16.92 19.14
N ALA A 121 -1.00 -15.69 18.78
CA ALA A 121 -2.08 -14.94 19.44
C ALA A 121 -3.45 -15.60 19.23
N SER A 122 -3.71 -16.15 18.05
CA SER A 122 -4.94 -16.89 17.75
C SER A 122 -5.05 -18.19 18.55
N TYR A 123 -3.94 -18.93 18.70
CA TYR A 123 -3.91 -20.15 19.54
C TYR A 123 -4.04 -19.86 21.04
N ALA A 124 -3.55 -18.70 21.50
CA ALA A 124 -3.66 -18.30 22.90
C ALA A 124 -5.06 -17.78 23.28
N ALA A 125 -5.90 -17.47 22.29
CA ALA A 125 -7.27 -16.98 22.47
C ALA A 125 -8.35 -18.10 22.37
N LEU A 126 -7.93 -19.35 22.06
CA LEU A 126 -8.76 -20.55 22.03
C LEU A 126 -8.63 -21.34 23.35
#